data_e06dd7f9e81facacc3636c254b4163be
#
_entry.id   e06dd7f9e81facacc3636c254b4163be
#
_cell.length_a   1.000
_cell.length_b   1.000
_cell.length_c   1.000
_cell.angle_alpha   90.00
_cell.angle_beta   90.00
_cell.angle_gamma   90.00
#
_symmetry.space_group_name_H-M   'P 1'
#
loop_
_entity.id
_entity.type
_entity.pdbx_description
1 polymer ?
#
loop_
_entity_poly.entity_id
_entity_poly.type
_entity_poly.pdbx_seq_one_letter_code
_entity_poly.pdbx_strand_id
1 'polypeptide(L)'
;MHRPIKPDGTLKSVTVTHEPDGKWYFSILVEYPTEEVELSDGLQKFFASGDINAISGIGLDMSVPFLYIDSSGNKPSYELNGKEIKFVKQYRKLEKRIAKEQRRRSHMVKDSNNYNKQSEKIARLHAKAKHRREDFLHQIAVRLVRTYDVIAIEDLDITAMKQALSLGKSVSDVGWGRFTAILEELCLKHGKILVRASRWYPSSKTCHHCCYKNDDLQLSDKVYVCPVCGNIMPRDKNAAINILEEGLRILKENIFRQSVDGYSKPALITTIA
;
A
#
# COMPACT_ATOMS: atom_id res chain seq x y z
N MET A 1 2.08 19.12 -19.93
CA MET A 1 1.95 19.29 -18.47
C MET A 1 0.56 18.79 -18.09
N HIS A 2 0.48 17.89 -17.09
CA HIS A 2 -0.81 17.28 -16.75
C HIS A 2 -1.57 18.02 -15.64
N ARG A 3 -0.89 18.87 -14.90
CA ARG A 3 -1.50 19.71 -13.86
C ARG A 3 -0.94 21.12 -13.96
N PRO A 4 -1.78 22.15 -13.98
CA PRO A 4 -1.30 23.52 -13.85
C PRO A 4 -0.69 23.74 -12.47
N ILE A 5 0.36 24.55 -12.41
CA ILE A 5 0.91 25.02 -11.14
C ILE A 5 -0.07 26.07 -10.61
N LYS A 6 -0.52 25.91 -9.36
CA LYS A 6 -1.40 26.90 -8.71
C LYS A 6 -0.64 28.23 -8.55
N PRO A 7 -1.34 29.38 -8.62
CA PRO A 7 -0.68 30.70 -8.58
C PRO A 7 0.13 30.99 -7.31
N ASP A 8 -0.25 30.35 -6.18
CA ASP A 8 0.39 30.48 -4.87
C ASP A 8 1.62 29.58 -4.69
N GLY A 9 1.98 28.81 -5.72
CA GLY A 9 3.12 27.91 -5.68
C GLY A 9 4.46 28.60 -5.96
N THR A 10 5.44 28.37 -5.10
CA THR A 10 6.83 28.80 -5.28
C THR A 10 7.65 27.69 -5.92
N LEU A 11 8.22 27.95 -7.11
CA LEU A 11 9.10 27.01 -7.80
C LEU A 11 10.43 26.88 -7.04
N LYS A 12 10.81 25.65 -6.66
CA LYS A 12 12.07 25.36 -5.96
C LYS A 12 13.12 24.77 -6.88
N SER A 13 12.75 23.76 -7.67
CA SER A 13 13.71 23.12 -8.58
C SER A 13 13.00 22.46 -9.76
N VAL A 14 13.77 22.27 -10.82
CA VAL A 14 13.36 21.48 -11.99
C VAL A 14 14.42 20.42 -12.25
N THR A 15 14.01 19.16 -12.29
CA THR A 15 14.88 18.04 -12.65
C THR A 15 14.51 17.52 -14.02
N VAL A 16 15.48 17.41 -14.91
CA VAL A 16 15.30 16.86 -16.25
C VAL A 16 15.94 15.48 -16.29
N THR A 17 15.16 14.47 -16.68
CA THR A 17 15.64 13.09 -16.74
C THR A 17 15.40 12.52 -18.13
N HIS A 18 16.44 11.94 -18.72
CA HIS A 18 16.32 11.15 -19.95
C HIS A 18 16.26 9.67 -19.58
N GLU A 19 15.13 9.02 -19.85
CA GLU A 19 14.90 7.62 -19.52
C GLU A 19 15.35 6.69 -20.66
N PRO A 20 15.71 5.42 -20.38
CA PRO A 20 16.12 4.46 -21.38
C PRO A 20 15.08 4.14 -22.46
N ASP A 21 13.83 4.53 -22.27
CA ASP A 21 12.75 4.41 -23.25
C ASP A 21 12.78 5.51 -24.33
N GLY A 22 13.78 6.39 -24.28
CA GLY A 22 14.01 7.50 -25.20
C GLY A 22 13.19 8.76 -24.88
N LYS A 23 12.51 8.82 -23.72
CA LYS A 23 11.69 9.96 -23.33
C LYS A 23 12.40 10.87 -22.35
N TRP A 24 12.07 12.15 -22.43
CA TRP A 24 12.48 13.17 -21.47
C TRP A 24 11.35 13.44 -20.49
N TYR A 25 11.68 13.50 -19.22
CA TYR A 25 10.77 13.82 -18.13
C TYR A 25 11.25 15.07 -17.41
N PHE A 26 10.30 15.94 -17.05
CA PHE A 26 10.55 17.14 -16.28
C PHE A 26 9.79 17.00 -14.96
N SER A 27 10.55 16.96 -13.86
CA SER A 27 9.98 16.99 -12.50
C SER A 27 10.16 18.38 -11.92
N ILE A 28 9.05 19.02 -11.57
CA ILE A 28 9.04 20.38 -11.02
C ILE A 28 8.67 20.26 -9.54
N LEU A 29 9.57 20.70 -8.67
CA LEU A 29 9.30 20.83 -7.24
C LEU A 29 8.70 22.20 -6.99
N VAL A 30 7.49 22.23 -6.45
CA VAL A 30 6.76 23.45 -6.10
C VAL A 30 6.41 23.39 -4.62
N GLU A 31 6.73 24.43 -3.90
CA GLU A 31 6.31 24.62 -2.52
C GLU A 31 5.01 25.43 -2.51
N TYR A 32 4.04 24.96 -1.75
CA TYR A 32 2.79 25.67 -1.50
C TYR A 32 2.71 26.05 -0.02
N PRO A 33 1.97 27.15 0.31
CA PRO A 33 1.62 27.41 1.70
C PRO A 33 0.97 26.18 2.32
N THR A 34 1.31 25.88 3.57
CA THR A 34 0.71 24.76 4.30
C THR A 34 -0.75 25.07 4.56
N GLU A 35 -1.65 24.39 3.88
CA GLU A 35 -3.07 24.38 4.20
C GLU A 35 -3.26 23.45 5.42
N GLU A 36 -3.97 23.91 6.46
CA GLU A 36 -4.38 23.02 7.55
C GLU A 36 -5.34 21.98 6.98
N VAL A 37 -4.96 20.71 7.05
CA VAL A 37 -5.83 19.62 6.65
C VAL A 37 -6.73 19.25 7.81
N GLU A 38 -8.03 19.41 7.63
CA GLU A 38 -9.00 18.97 8.62
C GLU A 38 -9.13 17.45 8.62
N LEU A 39 -9.27 16.89 9.83
CA LEU A 39 -9.60 15.48 9.97
C LEU A 39 -10.99 15.19 9.40
N SER A 40 -11.21 13.97 8.93
CA SER A 40 -12.55 13.55 8.50
C SER A 40 -13.58 13.64 9.62
N ASP A 41 -14.84 13.84 9.28
CA ASP A 41 -15.94 13.98 10.24
C ASP A 41 -16.00 12.83 11.25
N GLY A 42 -15.74 11.60 10.80
CA GLY A 42 -15.69 10.43 11.68
C GLY A 42 -14.57 10.53 12.70
N LEU A 43 -13.38 10.96 12.29
CA LEU A 43 -12.25 11.17 13.19
C LEU A 43 -12.49 12.33 14.13
N GLN A 44 -13.05 13.45 13.67
CA GLN A 44 -13.39 14.57 14.56
C GLN A 44 -14.37 14.14 15.66
N LYS A 45 -15.42 13.39 15.32
CA LYS A 45 -16.37 12.82 16.28
C LYS A 45 -15.69 11.86 17.25
N PHE A 46 -14.85 10.98 16.74
CA PHE A 46 -14.11 10.03 17.58
C PHE A 46 -13.17 10.74 18.57
N PHE A 47 -12.43 11.75 18.13
CA PHE A 47 -11.56 12.53 19.02
C PHE A 47 -12.34 13.34 20.06
N ALA A 48 -13.56 13.77 19.75
CA ALA A 48 -14.41 14.51 20.67
C ALA A 48 -15.11 13.62 21.71
N SER A 49 -15.55 12.41 21.33
CA SER A 49 -16.40 11.55 22.18
C SER A 49 -15.72 10.28 22.68
N GLY A 50 -14.61 9.85 22.06
CA GLY A 50 -13.98 8.55 22.29
C GLY A 50 -14.76 7.36 21.66
N ASP A 51 -15.86 7.64 20.94
CA ASP A 51 -16.69 6.59 20.36
C ASP A 51 -16.05 6.00 19.09
N ILE A 52 -15.57 4.77 19.20
CA ILE A 52 -14.93 4.03 18.10
C ILE A 52 -15.90 3.75 16.93
N ASN A 53 -17.21 3.74 17.18
CA ASN A 53 -18.21 3.52 16.15
C ASN A 53 -18.41 4.73 15.23
N ALA A 54 -17.86 5.88 15.60
CA ALA A 54 -17.88 7.08 14.77
C ALA A 54 -16.97 6.99 13.56
N ILE A 55 -15.96 6.09 13.58
CA ILE A 55 -14.96 5.92 12.51
C ILE A 55 -15.18 4.66 11.70
N SER A 56 -14.93 4.78 10.40
CA SER A 56 -14.84 3.64 9.49
C SER A 56 -13.38 3.17 9.40
N GLY A 57 -13.14 1.88 9.65
CA GLY A 57 -11.79 1.31 9.63
C GLY A 57 -11.66 0.09 8.74
N ILE A 58 -10.45 -0.14 8.20
CA ILE A 58 -10.09 -1.33 7.45
C ILE A 58 -8.69 -1.81 7.83
N GLY A 59 -8.55 -3.14 8.01
CA GLY A 59 -7.26 -3.80 8.19
C GLY A 59 -6.82 -4.47 6.91
N LEU A 60 -5.53 -4.39 6.59
CA LEU A 60 -4.93 -4.96 5.39
C LEU A 60 -3.81 -5.92 5.79
N ASP A 61 -4.02 -7.21 5.55
CA ASP A 61 -2.97 -8.22 5.61
C ASP A 61 -2.21 -8.26 4.29
N MET A 62 -0.92 -7.91 4.32
CA MET A 62 -0.09 -7.77 3.12
C MET A 62 0.25 -9.15 2.56
N SER A 63 -0.29 -9.47 1.40
CA SER A 63 -0.27 -10.80 0.80
C SER A 63 0.39 -10.83 -0.58
N VAL A 64 1.15 -11.89 -0.87
CA VAL A 64 1.61 -12.23 -2.21
C VAL A 64 0.69 -13.33 -2.75
N PRO A 65 0.18 -13.25 -3.97
CA PRO A 65 0.47 -12.28 -5.04
C PRO A 65 -0.53 -11.12 -5.15
N PHE A 66 -1.36 -10.87 -4.16
CA PHE A 66 -2.55 -10.02 -4.31
C PHE A 66 -2.37 -8.56 -3.87
N LEU A 67 -1.27 -8.16 -3.33
CA LEU A 67 -0.98 -6.92 -2.62
C LEU A 67 -1.44 -6.99 -1.16
N TYR A 68 -2.73 -7.24 -0.91
CA TYR A 68 -3.28 -7.48 0.43
C TYR A 68 -4.55 -8.33 0.35
N ILE A 69 -5.01 -8.78 1.50
CA ILE A 69 -6.39 -9.22 1.78
C ILE A 69 -6.92 -8.29 2.87
N ASP A 70 -8.13 -7.74 2.68
CA ASP A 70 -8.74 -6.84 3.65
C ASP A 70 -9.52 -7.57 4.74
N SER A 71 -9.90 -6.85 5.81
CA SER A 71 -10.67 -7.39 6.93
C SER A 71 -12.07 -7.91 6.54
N SER A 72 -12.58 -7.57 5.37
CA SER A 72 -13.78 -8.16 4.77
C SER A 72 -13.48 -9.45 3.99
N GLY A 73 -12.20 -9.76 3.74
CA GLY A 73 -11.75 -10.92 2.97
C GLY A 73 -11.61 -10.65 1.46
N ASN A 74 -11.68 -9.39 1.03
CA ASN A 74 -11.57 -9.02 -0.36
C ASN A 74 -10.11 -8.82 -0.78
N LYS A 75 -9.88 -9.00 -2.08
CA LYS A 75 -8.61 -8.70 -2.75
C LYS A 75 -8.70 -7.35 -3.46
N PRO A 76 -7.58 -6.60 -3.59
CA PRO A 76 -7.61 -5.33 -4.26
C PRO A 76 -8.02 -5.46 -5.73
N SER A 77 -9.03 -4.73 -6.11
CA SER A 77 -9.48 -4.56 -7.49
C SER A 77 -10.16 -3.20 -7.64
N TYR A 78 -10.21 -2.69 -8.87
CA TYR A 78 -11.01 -1.51 -9.21
C TYR A 78 -11.71 -1.73 -10.54
N GLU A 79 -12.79 -1.00 -10.76
CA GLU A 79 -13.53 -1.04 -12.00
C GLU A 79 -13.09 0.09 -12.95
N LEU A 80 -12.86 -0.23 -14.22
CA LEU A 80 -12.56 0.73 -15.27
C LEU A 80 -13.35 0.36 -16.54
N ASN A 81 -14.22 1.27 -16.98
CA ASN A 81 -15.07 1.07 -18.16
C ASN A 81 -15.86 -0.26 -18.13
N GLY A 82 -16.48 -0.57 -16.99
CA GLY A 82 -17.27 -1.79 -16.80
C GLY A 82 -16.43 -3.08 -16.68
N LYS A 83 -15.11 -2.96 -16.51
CA LYS A 83 -14.21 -4.11 -16.36
C LYS A 83 -13.49 -4.07 -15.03
N GLU A 84 -13.55 -5.18 -14.30
CA GLU A 84 -12.75 -5.36 -13.09
C GLU A 84 -11.27 -5.52 -13.44
N ILE A 85 -10.44 -4.64 -12.88
CA ILE A 85 -8.99 -4.64 -13.02
C ILE A 85 -8.37 -5.28 -11.78
N LYS A 86 -7.72 -6.43 -11.97
CA LYS A 86 -6.99 -7.18 -10.93
C LYS A 86 -5.49 -7.06 -11.17
N PHE A 87 -4.73 -6.85 -10.11
CA PHE A 87 -3.28 -6.64 -10.14
C PHE A 87 -2.52 -7.70 -10.97
N VAL A 88 -2.79 -8.98 -10.70
CA VAL A 88 -1.97 -10.10 -11.19
C VAL A 88 -2.07 -10.33 -12.71
N LYS A 89 -3.25 -10.14 -13.33
CA LYS A 89 -3.46 -10.52 -14.74
C LYS A 89 -2.72 -9.64 -15.75
N GLN A 90 -2.65 -8.34 -15.50
CA GLN A 90 -2.07 -7.40 -16.47
C GLN A 90 -0.55 -7.39 -16.43
N TYR A 91 0.02 -7.52 -15.25
CA TYR A 91 1.46 -7.55 -15.03
C TYR A 91 2.10 -8.79 -15.65
N ARG A 92 1.55 -9.99 -15.42
CA ARG A 92 2.06 -11.25 -15.99
C ARG A 92 2.11 -11.28 -17.53
N LYS A 93 1.16 -10.62 -18.21
CA LYS A 93 1.20 -10.52 -19.68
C LYS A 93 2.38 -9.68 -20.16
N LEU A 94 2.68 -8.58 -19.46
CA LEU A 94 3.83 -7.74 -19.79
C LEU A 94 5.15 -8.43 -19.48
N GLU A 95 5.28 -9.13 -18.36
CA GLU A 95 6.47 -9.92 -18.02
C GLU A 95 6.79 -10.96 -19.08
N LYS A 96 5.80 -11.75 -19.52
CA LYS A 96 5.99 -12.72 -20.58
C LYS A 96 6.50 -12.07 -21.89
N ARG A 97 5.97 -10.89 -22.22
CA ARG A 97 6.39 -10.12 -23.38
C ARG A 97 7.81 -9.58 -23.21
N ILE A 98 8.15 -9.04 -22.05
CA ILE A 98 9.51 -8.57 -21.75
C ILE A 98 10.51 -9.72 -21.87
N ALA A 99 10.24 -10.86 -21.26
CA ALA A 99 11.09 -12.04 -21.33
C ALA A 99 11.30 -12.53 -22.78
N LYS A 100 10.25 -12.51 -23.62
CA LYS A 100 10.37 -12.85 -25.05
C LYS A 100 11.29 -11.88 -25.77
N GLU A 101 11.15 -10.58 -25.56
CA GLU A 101 11.97 -9.58 -26.24
C GLU A 101 13.42 -9.58 -25.73
N GLN A 102 13.64 -9.89 -24.47
CA GLN A 102 14.98 -10.06 -23.87
C GLN A 102 15.70 -11.28 -24.49
N ARG A 103 15.02 -12.44 -24.64
CA ARG A 103 15.60 -13.61 -25.33
C ARG A 103 15.95 -13.27 -26.78
N ARG A 104 15.08 -12.51 -27.46
CA ARG A 104 15.39 -12.07 -28.83
C ARG A 104 16.65 -11.22 -28.88
N ARG A 105 16.82 -10.29 -27.93
CA ARG A 105 18.01 -9.44 -27.85
C ARG A 105 19.29 -10.25 -27.59
N SER A 106 19.23 -11.29 -26.74
CA SER A 106 20.41 -12.10 -26.41
C SER A 106 21.04 -12.83 -27.60
N HIS A 107 20.30 -13.00 -28.70
CA HIS A 107 20.80 -13.57 -29.93
C HIS A 107 21.30 -12.53 -30.97
N MET A 108 21.28 -11.24 -30.60
CA MET A 108 21.72 -10.16 -31.48
C MET A 108 23.19 -9.81 -31.23
N VAL A 109 23.87 -9.30 -32.26
CA VAL A 109 25.22 -8.73 -32.08
C VAL A 109 25.13 -7.51 -31.17
N LYS A 110 25.87 -7.59 -30.08
CA LYS A 110 25.92 -6.50 -29.08
C LYS A 110 26.30 -5.17 -29.72
N ASP A 111 25.67 -4.09 -29.30
CA ASP A 111 25.89 -2.72 -29.77
C ASP A 111 25.59 -2.45 -31.26
N SER A 112 25.03 -3.42 -31.96
CA SER A 112 24.50 -3.18 -33.31
C SER A 112 23.26 -2.31 -33.29
N ASN A 113 22.95 -1.65 -34.41
CA ASN A 113 21.72 -0.82 -34.51
C ASN A 113 20.45 -1.62 -34.17
N ASN A 114 20.38 -2.90 -34.54
CA ASN A 114 19.26 -3.76 -34.22
C ASN A 114 19.20 -4.09 -32.72
N TYR A 115 20.34 -4.34 -32.09
CA TYR A 115 20.45 -4.56 -30.66
C TYR A 115 19.97 -3.30 -29.88
N ASN A 116 20.38 -2.11 -30.29
CA ASN A 116 19.99 -0.85 -29.67
C ASN A 116 18.50 -0.58 -29.82
N LYS A 117 17.92 -0.76 -31.01
CA LYS A 117 16.47 -0.68 -31.23
C LYS A 117 15.69 -1.67 -30.37
N GLN A 118 16.20 -2.89 -30.22
CA GLN A 118 15.58 -3.91 -29.38
C GLN A 118 15.68 -3.57 -27.91
N SER A 119 16.81 -3.01 -27.45
CA SER A 119 17.01 -2.53 -26.07
C SER A 119 16.02 -1.41 -25.71
N GLU A 120 15.84 -0.45 -26.60
CA GLU A 120 14.84 0.61 -26.42
C GLU A 120 13.40 0.06 -26.34
N LYS A 121 13.06 -0.92 -27.20
CA LYS A 121 11.76 -1.60 -27.14
C LYS A 121 11.55 -2.28 -25.78
N ILE A 122 12.56 -2.94 -25.24
CA ILE A 122 12.52 -3.59 -23.92
C ILE A 122 12.35 -2.53 -22.84
N ALA A 123 13.09 -1.40 -22.89
CA ALA A 123 12.97 -0.30 -21.96
C ALA A 123 11.53 0.29 -21.95
N ARG A 124 10.93 0.51 -23.12
CA ARG A 124 9.53 0.95 -23.25
C ARG A 124 8.54 -0.04 -22.61
N LEU A 125 8.78 -1.35 -22.71
CA LEU A 125 7.94 -2.35 -22.06
C LEU A 125 8.09 -2.32 -20.53
N HIS A 126 9.30 -2.13 -20.01
CA HIS A 126 9.54 -1.95 -18.58
C HIS A 126 8.88 -0.68 -18.05
N ALA A 127 9.03 0.45 -18.75
CA ALA A 127 8.35 1.70 -18.40
C ALA A 127 6.83 1.51 -18.35
N LYS A 128 6.25 0.84 -19.34
CA LYS A 128 4.82 0.50 -19.36
C LYS A 128 4.39 -0.37 -18.17
N ALA A 129 5.21 -1.33 -17.77
CA ALA A 129 4.92 -2.18 -16.61
C ALA A 129 4.99 -1.38 -15.30
N LYS A 130 6.00 -0.49 -15.15
CA LYS A 130 6.13 0.44 -14.03
C LYS A 130 4.90 1.35 -13.91
N HIS A 131 4.52 2.04 -14.99
CA HIS A 131 3.38 2.96 -14.99
C HIS A 131 2.06 2.26 -14.65
N ARG A 132 1.81 1.06 -15.19
CA ARG A 132 0.60 0.30 -14.88
C ARG A 132 0.54 -0.14 -13.42
N ARG A 133 1.68 -0.50 -12.84
CA ARG A 133 1.75 -0.84 -11.42
C ARG A 133 1.47 0.40 -10.56
N GLU A 134 2.13 1.51 -10.85
CA GLU A 134 1.92 2.78 -10.16
C GLU A 134 0.45 3.21 -10.22
N ASP A 135 -0.15 3.19 -11.41
CA ASP A 135 -1.56 3.51 -11.59
C ASP A 135 -2.47 2.62 -10.74
N PHE A 136 -2.24 1.29 -10.77
CA PHE A 136 -3.02 0.36 -9.97
C PHE A 136 -2.91 0.67 -8.46
N LEU A 137 -1.69 0.88 -7.96
CA LEU A 137 -1.46 1.18 -6.54
C LEU A 137 -2.15 2.48 -6.13
N HIS A 138 -2.09 3.51 -6.97
CA HIS A 138 -2.78 4.78 -6.73
C HIS A 138 -4.30 4.63 -6.72
N GLN A 139 -4.89 3.93 -7.69
CA GLN A 139 -6.35 3.71 -7.75
C GLN A 139 -6.86 2.99 -6.50
N ILE A 140 -6.15 1.96 -6.06
CA ILE A 140 -6.51 1.23 -4.84
C ILE A 140 -6.36 2.11 -3.60
N ALA A 141 -5.25 2.84 -3.45
CA ALA A 141 -5.01 3.71 -2.31
C ALA A 141 -6.04 4.85 -2.21
N VAL A 142 -6.36 5.50 -3.33
CA VAL A 142 -7.41 6.54 -3.41
C VAL A 142 -8.75 5.98 -2.97
N ARG A 143 -9.10 4.76 -3.41
CA ARG A 143 -10.36 4.12 -3.03
C ARG A 143 -10.42 3.84 -1.52
N LEU A 144 -9.36 3.30 -0.94
CA LEU A 144 -9.29 3.05 0.51
C LEU A 144 -9.44 4.34 1.31
N VAL A 145 -8.67 5.38 0.97
CA VAL A 145 -8.67 6.67 1.69
C VAL A 145 -10.02 7.41 1.55
N ARG A 146 -10.72 7.24 0.43
CA ARG A 146 -12.07 7.81 0.26
C ARG A 146 -13.13 7.08 1.07
N THR A 147 -12.95 5.77 1.29
CA THR A 147 -13.96 4.93 1.95
C THR A 147 -13.78 4.89 3.45
N TYR A 148 -12.54 4.90 3.94
CA TYR A 148 -12.23 4.64 5.34
C TYR A 148 -11.53 5.82 6.00
N ASP A 149 -11.80 6.02 7.30
CA ASP A 149 -11.15 7.02 8.13
C ASP A 149 -9.81 6.52 8.67
N VAL A 150 -9.75 5.22 8.96
CA VAL A 150 -8.56 4.55 9.51
C VAL A 150 -8.20 3.35 8.66
N ILE A 151 -6.95 3.29 8.23
CA ILE A 151 -6.37 2.15 7.51
C ILE A 151 -5.28 1.56 8.39
N ALA A 152 -5.42 0.29 8.77
CA ALA A 152 -4.44 -0.44 9.55
C ALA A 152 -3.66 -1.41 8.67
N ILE A 153 -2.32 -1.37 8.76
CA ILE A 153 -1.40 -2.24 8.04
C ILE A 153 -0.36 -2.83 8.99
N GLU A 154 0.32 -3.89 8.60
CA GLU A 154 1.50 -4.37 9.32
C GLU A 154 2.74 -3.50 9.02
N ASP A 155 3.59 -3.30 10.03
CA ASP A 155 4.92 -2.70 9.86
C ASP A 155 5.91 -3.74 9.32
N LEU A 156 5.91 -3.96 8.01
CA LEU A 156 6.77 -4.94 7.36
C LEU A 156 8.16 -4.39 7.07
N ASP A 157 9.20 -5.12 7.48
CA ASP A 157 10.56 -4.89 6.99
C ASP A 157 10.73 -5.49 5.58
N ILE A 158 10.39 -4.68 4.58
CA ILE A 158 10.44 -5.08 3.17
C ILE A 158 11.86 -5.43 2.74
N THR A 159 12.88 -4.80 3.34
CA THR A 159 14.29 -5.05 3.01
C THR A 159 14.72 -6.41 3.52
N ALA A 160 14.42 -6.72 4.77
CA ALA A 160 14.69 -8.04 5.35
C ALA A 160 13.91 -9.15 4.62
N MET A 161 12.66 -8.91 4.25
CA MET A 161 11.85 -9.88 3.49
C MET A 161 12.41 -10.18 2.09
N LYS A 162 12.96 -9.19 1.40
CA LYS A 162 13.62 -9.40 0.11
C LYS A 162 14.86 -10.27 0.21
N GLN A 163 15.59 -10.16 1.31
CA GLN A 163 16.83 -10.92 1.56
C GLN A 163 16.55 -12.34 2.05
N ALA A 164 15.60 -12.49 2.99
CA ALA A 164 15.39 -13.74 3.72
C ALA A 164 14.64 -14.84 2.97
N LEU A 165 13.76 -14.49 2.02
CA LEU A 165 12.74 -15.43 1.54
C LEU A 165 12.90 -15.87 0.08
N SER A 166 14.02 -15.70 -0.61
CA SER A 166 14.10 -15.95 -2.06
C SER A 166 12.89 -15.40 -2.87
N LEU A 167 11.98 -14.70 -2.18
CA LEU A 167 10.78 -14.05 -2.69
C LEU A 167 11.07 -12.62 -3.18
N GLY A 168 12.33 -12.19 -3.19
CA GLY A 168 12.73 -10.82 -3.49
C GLY A 168 12.12 -10.26 -4.77
N LYS A 169 11.98 -11.10 -5.80
CA LYS A 169 11.27 -10.71 -7.03
C LYS A 169 9.78 -10.49 -6.77
N SER A 170 9.10 -11.43 -6.11
CA SER A 170 7.66 -11.35 -5.85
C SER A 170 7.30 -10.19 -4.94
N VAL A 171 8.07 -9.96 -3.88
CA VAL A 171 7.91 -8.81 -2.96
C VAL A 171 8.16 -7.49 -3.66
N SER A 172 9.19 -7.42 -4.54
CA SER A 172 9.47 -6.23 -5.34
C SER A 172 8.39 -5.98 -6.40
N ASP A 173 7.84 -7.03 -6.99
CA ASP A 173 6.81 -6.95 -8.02
C ASP A 173 5.47 -6.46 -7.45
N VAL A 174 5.12 -6.83 -6.22
CA VAL A 174 3.91 -6.38 -5.54
C VAL A 174 3.97 -4.89 -5.18
N GLY A 175 5.15 -4.37 -4.81
CA GLY A 175 5.36 -2.95 -4.59
C GLY A 175 4.80 -2.42 -3.27
N TRP A 176 4.83 -3.22 -2.19
CA TRP A 176 4.30 -2.85 -0.87
C TRP A 176 4.84 -1.52 -0.35
N GLY A 177 6.16 -1.31 -0.37
CA GLY A 177 6.75 -0.05 0.10
C GLY A 177 6.24 1.17 -0.67
N ARG A 178 6.03 1.03 -2.00
CA ARG A 178 5.43 2.11 -2.78
C ARG A 178 3.97 2.34 -2.45
N PHE A 179 3.21 1.25 -2.24
CA PHE A 179 1.81 1.31 -1.84
C PHE A 179 1.64 2.01 -0.48
N THR A 180 2.47 1.64 0.50
CA THR A 180 2.46 2.26 1.83
C THR A 180 2.78 3.76 1.75
N ALA A 181 3.82 4.15 0.98
CA ALA A 181 4.15 5.56 0.79
C ALA A 181 3.01 6.35 0.12
N ILE A 182 2.29 5.76 -0.83
CA ILE A 182 1.11 6.37 -1.45
C ILE A 182 -0.03 6.51 -0.43
N LEU A 183 -0.26 5.49 0.41
CA LEU A 183 -1.28 5.58 1.47
C LEU A 183 -0.94 6.68 2.48
N GLU A 184 0.31 6.80 2.92
CA GLU A 184 0.76 7.87 3.83
C GLU A 184 0.49 9.25 3.25
N GLU A 185 0.91 9.48 2.01
CA GLU A 185 0.69 10.75 1.31
C GLU A 185 -0.80 11.09 1.20
N LEU A 186 -1.63 10.11 0.82
CA LEU A 186 -3.05 10.32 0.65
C LEU A 186 -3.79 10.49 1.98
N CYS A 187 -3.43 9.73 3.01
CA CYS A 187 -4.01 9.89 4.34
C CYS A 187 -3.72 11.29 4.88
N LEU A 188 -2.47 11.74 4.80
CA LEU A 188 -2.08 13.10 5.18
C LEU A 188 -2.93 14.14 4.44
N LYS A 189 -3.04 14.02 3.12
CA LYS A 189 -3.77 14.97 2.28
C LYS A 189 -5.28 15.03 2.53
N HIS A 190 -5.87 13.95 3.00
CA HIS A 190 -7.33 13.82 3.16
C HIS A 190 -7.76 13.74 4.62
N GLY A 191 -6.89 14.08 5.59
CA GLY A 191 -7.22 14.05 7.01
C GLY A 191 -7.64 12.67 7.51
N LYS A 192 -7.00 11.63 6.99
CA LYS A 192 -7.21 10.21 7.37
C LYS A 192 -6.00 9.69 8.12
N ILE A 193 -6.15 8.56 8.81
CA ILE A 193 -5.09 7.98 9.63
C ILE A 193 -4.66 6.63 9.05
N LEU A 194 -3.34 6.48 8.86
CA LEU A 194 -2.69 5.20 8.60
C LEU A 194 -2.04 4.71 9.90
N VAL A 195 -2.46 3.55 10.40
CA VAL A 195 -1.89 2.92 11.59
C VAL A 195 -1.04 1.73 11.20
N ARG A 196 0.15 1.62 11.78
CA ARG A 196 1.05 0.49 11.60
C ARG A 196 1.01 -0.41 12.84
N ALA A 197 0.45 -1.61 12.71
CA ALA A 197 0.56 -2.63 13.73
C ALA A 197 2.00 -3.16 13.80
N SER A 198 2.48 -3.42 15.02
CA SER A 198 3.83 -3.93 15.21
C SER A 198 4.07 -5.20 14.39
N ARG A 199 5.26 -5.31 13.77
CA ARG A 199 5.71 -6.53 13.06
C ARG A 199 5.76 -7.78 13.94
N TRP A 200 5.79 -7.60 15.26
CA TRP A 200 5.81 -8.69 16.24
C TRP A 200 4.41 -9.10 16.69
N TYR A 201 3.39 -8.35 16.30
CA TYR A 201 2.02 -8.70 16.60
C TYR A 201 1.62 -9.96 15.83
N PRO A 202 1.19 -11.05 16.52
CA PRO A 202 0.94 -12.34 15.89
C PRO A 202 -0.42 -12.38 15.18
N SER A 203 -0.66 -11.45 14.25
CA SER A 203 -1.94 -11.25 13.55
C SER A 203 -2.52 -12.53 12.96
N SER A 204 -1.70 -13.34 12.29
CA SER A 204 -2.11 -14.58 11.63
C SER A 204 -2.34 -15.74 12.60
N LYS A 205 -1.72 -15.72 13.79
CA LYS A 205 -1.81 -16.77 14.80
C LYS A 205 -2.90 -16.53 15.85
N THR A 206 -3.36 -15.32 16.01
CA THR A 206 -4.38 -14.93 17.00
C THR A 206 -5.79 -15.12 16.45
N CYS A 207 -6.68 -15.70 17.22
CA CYS A 207 -8.09 -15.80 16.85
C CYS A 207 -8.77 -14.45 17.06
N HIS A 208 -9.37 -13.88 16.01
CA HIS A 208 -10.09 -12.61 16.12
C HIS A 208 -11.33 -12.68 17.04
N HIS A 209 -11.89 -13.88 17.25
CA HIS A 209 -13.12 -14.05 18.03
C HIS A 209 -12.85 -14.17 19.55
N CYS A 210 -11.83 -14.95 19.95
CA CYS A 210 -11.55 -15.22 21.36
C CYS A 210 -10.14 -14.85 21.81
N CYS A 211 -9.34 -14.23 20.96
CA CYS A 211 -7.97 -13.79 21.21
C CYS A 211 -6.98 -14.93 21.57
N TYR A 212 -7.37 -16.22 21.43
CA TYR A 212 -6.47 -17.33 21.64
C TYR A 212 -5.36 -17.35 20.59
N LYS A 213 -4.12 -17.44 21.02
CA LYS A 213 -2.96 -17.56 20.15
C LYS A 213 -2.67 -19.03 19.84
N ASN A 214 -2.84 -19.42 18.57
CA ASN A 214 -2.51 -20.76 18.09
C ASN A 214 -1.06 -20.81 17.59
N ASP A 215 -0.15 -21.29 18.42
CA ASP A 215 1.26 -21.39 18.06
C ASP A 215 1.57 -22.55 17.10
N ASP A 216 0.69 -23.54 17.00
CA ASP A 216 0.83 -24.72 16.11
C ASP A 216 0.47 -24.41 14.65
N LEU A 217 -0.11 -23.23 14.36
CA LEU A 217 -0.49 -22.83 13.01
C LEU A 217 0.74 -22.72 12.10
N GLN A 218 0.72 -23.45 10.99
CA GLN A 218 1.81 -23.47 10.02
C GLN A 218 1.64 -22.40 8.94
N LEU A 219 2.73 -21.96 8.31
CA LEU A 219 2.70 -21.02 7.20
C LEU A 219 1.93 -21.54 5.97
N SER A 220 1.87 -22.87 5.79
CA SER A 220 1.13 -23.54 4.71
C SER A 220 -0.37 -23.47 4.88
N ASP A 221 -0.86 -23.30 6.12
CA ASP A 221 -2.27 -23.35 6.44
C ASP A 221 -2.99 -22.13 5.84
N LYS A 222 -4.02 -22.38 5.06
CA LYS A 222 -4.84 -21.33 4.42
C LYS A 222 -6.12 -21.03 5.19
N VAL A 223 -6.49 -21.94 6.09
CA VAL A 223 -7.68 -21.83 6.94
C VAL A 223 -7.21 -21.76 8.38
N TYR A 224 -7.69 -20.77 9.10
CA TYR A 224 -7.53 -20.66 10.54
C TYR A 224 -8.65 -21.44 11.22
N VAL A 225 -8.31 -22.38 12.09
CA VAL A 225 -9.23 -23.13 12.95
C VAL A 225 -8.84 -22.87 14.39
N CYS A 226 -9.71 -22.26 15.18
CA CYS A 226 -9.44 -21.99 16.59
C CYS A 226 -9.73 -23.25 17.43
N PRO A 227 -8.73 -23.79 18.16
CA PRO A 227 -8.94 -24.98 18.99
C PRO A 227 -9.78 -24.69 20.25
N VAL A 228 -9.95 -23.42 20.63
CA VAL A 228 -10.67 -23.03 21.85
C VAL A 228 -12.13 -22.72 21.57
N CYS A 229 -12.42 -21.84 20.60
CA CYS A 229 -13.81 -21.40 20.33
C CYS A 229 -14.41 -22.01 19.06
N GLY A 230 -13.66 -22.84 18.32
CA GLY A 230 -14.13 -23.47 17.09
C GLY A 230 -14.29 -22.53 15.88
N ASN A 231 -13.89 -21.28 15.98
CA ASN A 231 -13.98 -20.35 14.85
C ASN A 231 -13.16 -20.84 13.66
N ILE A 232 -13.77 -20.86 12.47
CA ILE A 232 -13.14 -21.32 11.22
C ILE A 232 -13.28 -20.21 10.18
N MET A 233 -12.16 -19.76 9.62
CA MET A 233 -12.15 -18.75 8.55
C MET A 233 -10.84 -18.77 7.74
N PRO A 234 -10.81 -18.10 6.57
CA PRO A 234 -9.54 -17.88 5.86
C PRO A 234 -8.51 -17.19 6.75
N ARG A 235 -7.28 -17.75 6.84
CA ARG A 235 -6.23 -17.22 7.72
C ARG A 235 -5.89 -15.75 7.44
N ASP A 236 -5.76 -15.38 6.18
CA ASP A 236 -5.40 -14.01 5.80
C ASP A 236 -6.53 -13.02 6.17
N LYS A 237 -7.80 -13.43 6.11
CA LYS A 237 -8.92 -12.63 6.60
C LYS A 237 -8.88 -12.46 8.12
N ASN A 238 -8.61 -13.54 8.86
CA ASN A 238 -8.42 -13.49 10.32
C ASN A 238 -7.30 -12.52 10.69
N ALA A 239 -6.16 -12.58 9.99
CA ALA A 239 -5.04 -11.67 10.19
C ALA A 239 -5.43 -10.20 9.93
N ALA A 240 -6.13 -9.93 8.84
CA ALA A 240 -6.57 -8.57 8.51
C ALA A 240 -7.55 -7.98 9.54
N ILE A 241 -8.44 -8.79 10.12
CA ILE A 241 -9.31 -8.35 11.22
C ILE A 241 -8.47 -8.03 12.46
N ASN A 242 -7.53 -8.89 12.84
CA ASN A 242 -6.64 -8.66 13.97
C ASN A 242 -5.76 -7.40 13.78
N ILE A 243 -5.29 -7.13 12.57
CA ILE A 243 -4.54 -5.92 12.23
C ILE A 243 -5.42 -4.68 12.42
N LEU A 244 -6.70 -4.73 12.03
CA LEU A 244 -7.63 -3.63 12.25
C LEU A 244 -7.84 -3.39 13.74
N GLU A 245 -8.14 -4.42 14.52
CA GLU A 245 -8.38 -4.32 15.96
C GLU A 245 -7.17 -3.78 16.71
N GLU A 246 -5.97 -4.27 16.38
CA GLU A 246 -4.71 -3.75 16.93
C GLU A 246 -4.48 -2.29 16.52
N GLY A 247 -4.73 -1.93 15.27
CA GLY A 247 -4.64 -0.55 14.78
C GLY A 247 -5.58 0.39 15.56
N LEU A 248 -6.81 -0.03 15.80
CA LEU A 248 -7.79 0.75 16.57
C LEU A 248 -7.38 0.85 18.06
N ARG A 249 -6.76 -0.19 18.64
CA ARG A 249 -6.21 -0.16 19.98
C ARG A 249 -5.05 0.86 20.08
N ILE A 250 -4.11 0.82 19.15
CA ILE A 250 -2.98 1.76 19.08
C ILE A 250 -3.50 3.20 18.93
N LEU A 251 -4.51 3.42 18.09
CA LEU A 251 -5.12 4.74 17.92
C LEU A 251 -5.71 5.26 19.23
N LYS A 252 -6.47 4.45 19.95
CA LYS A 252 -7.05 4.81 21.26
C LYS A 252 -5.97 5.16 22.28
N GLU A 253 -4.91 4.38 22.40
CA GLU A 253 -3.82 4.61 23.34
C GLU A 253 -3.08 5.92 23.06
N ASN A 254 -2.84 6.22 21.78
CA ASN A 254 -2.17 7.47 21.41
C ASN A 254 -3.02 8.71 21.75
N ILE A 255 -4.35 8.63 21.59
CA ILE A 255 -5.26 9.71 22.01
C ILE A 255 -5.19 9.90 23.51
N PHE A 256 -5.26 8.82 24.28
CA PHE A 256 -5.21 8.89 25.74
C PHE A 256 -3.91 9.53 26.24
N ARG A 257 -2.76 9.15 25.65
CA ARG A 257 -1.46 9.79 25.98
C ARG A 257 -1.46 11.29 25.69
N GLN A 258 -1.95 11.71 24.51
CA GLN A 258 -2.00 13.13 24.15
C GLN A 258 -2.90 13.94 25.08
N SER A 259 -4.01 13.39 25.56
CA SER A 259 -4.90 14.06 26.52
C SER A 259 -4.25 14.21 27.91
N VAL A 260 -3.37 13.30 28.31
CA VAL A 260 -2.62 13.39 29.58
C VAL A 260 -1.49 14.41 29.50
N ASP A 261 -0.83 14.53 28.36
CA ASP A 261 0.32 15.44 28.15
C ASP A 261 -0.09 16.89 27.84
N GLY A 262 -1.39 17.23 27.88
CA GLY A 262 -1.91 18.60 27.75
C GLY A 262 -1.82 19.23 26.36
N TYR A 263 -1.54 18.44 25.31
CA TYR A 263 -1.57 18.90 23.92
C TYR A 263 -3.03 19.02 23.43
N SER A 264 -3.51 20.26 23.33
CA SER A 264 -4.90 20.60 22.97
C SER A 264 -5.27 20.41 21.49
N LYS A 265 -4.35 20.02 20.62
CA LYS A 265 -4.64 19.59 19.24
C LYS A 265 -3.80 18.35 18.93
N PRO A 266 -4.40 17.27 18.43
CA PRO A 266 -3.60 16.20 17.86
C PRO A 266 -2.79 16.82 16.73
N ALA A 267 -1.47 16.87 16.87
CA ALA A 267 -0.62 17.03 15.70
C ALA A 267 -1.11 16.00 14.70
N LEU A 268 -1.28 16.38 13.42
CA LEU A 268 -1.74 15.47 12.37
C LEU A 268 -0.76 14.29 12.27
N ILE A 269 -0.90 13.33 13.18
CA ILE A 269 -0.16 12.07 13.17
C ILE A 269 -0.91 11.20 12.17
N THR A 270 -0.59 11.40 10.90
CA THR A 270 -1.18 10.62 9.80
C THR A 270 -0.64 9.20 9.73
N THR A 271 0.44 8.94 10.48
CA THR A 271 1.03 7.61 10.62
C THR A 271 1.36 7.38 12.08
N ILE A 272 0.72 6.38 12.69
CA ILE A 272 0.94 5.94 14.07
C ILE A 272 1.58 4.55 14.00
N ALA A 273 2.68 4.39 14.72
CA ALA A 273 3.42 3.12 14.84
C ALA A 273 3.39 2.62 16.29
#